data_700023da37351df43e6ab19c78da99f4
#
_entry.id   700023da37351df43e6ab19c78da99f4
#
_cell.length_a   1.000
_cell.length_b   1.000
_cell.length_c   1.000
_cell.angle_alpha   90.00
_cell.angle_beta   90.00
_cell.angle_gamma   90.00
#
_symmetry.space_group_name_H-M   'P 1'
#
loop_
_entity.id
_entity.type
_entity.pdbx_description
1 polymer ?
#
loop_
_entity_poly.entity_id
_entity_poly.type
_entity_poly.pdbx_seq_one_letter_code
_entity_poly.pdbx_strand_id
1 'polypeptide(L)'
;MLLLIPILFIALYPSVQDYLRAVSLITRLENPHAAGWIATTDLHPVDVRDTLFEFRGKSVPARIYFPRGVGFAPGIMVVHGMHEKGINEPRLVGFARSLAATGFFVMTPLVPGIAQFRVEAESADLIGTAAQSLARQLDLPKVGILALSFSGGLALLAASDQEYSPSIGWVAAVGAHYDLAHVLRFFATGEALRPDGSVAHLKPHEYGSLIVVNDEPQDFFSSQDVTAARDAIRLLLAGDGKASEQITRTMTAGGQEVMQHIYNKQRDSFAPGILAEIDKRREQLAAASPAEHLRFLTMPVALLQGADDSVVPPTELLWLKRDIPPNLLLDALVSNAITHVEVGSRVSLRDRLALVHWMAVLIHEARKTGDNRHAFELPAGVWLALGTARVN
;
A
#
# COMPACT_ATOMS: atom_id res chain seq x y z
N MET A 1 27.07 -39.69 7.56
CA MET A 1 27.04 -38.35 8.17
C MET A 1 27.46 -37.25 7.15
N LEU A 2 28.42 -37.46 6.29
CA LEU A 2 28.87 -36.46 5.27
C LEU A 2 27.86 -36.17 4.15
N LEU A 3 26.92 -37.06 3.82
CA LEU A 3 25.87 -36.87 2.82
C LEU A 3 24.61 -36.12 3.34
N LEU A 4 24.42 -36.05 4.65
CA LEU A 4 23.28 -35.31 5.25
C LEU A 4 23.46 -33.79 5.23
N ILE A 5 24.69 -33.31 5.25
CA ILE A 5 25.03 -31.87 5.22
C ILE A 5 24.62 -31.24 3.89
N PRO A 6 24.95 -31.77 2.69
CA PRO A 6 24.50 -31.18 1.43
C PRO A 6 22.98 -31.31 1.22
N ILE A 7 22.33 -32.38 1.70
CA ILE A 7 20.88 -32.53 1.62
C ILE A 7 20.17 -31.48 2.50
N LEU A 8 20.67 -31.24 3.71
CA LEU A 8 20.18 -30.21 4.60
C LEU A 8 20.42 -28.80 3.99
N PHE A 9 21.57 -28.58 3.36
CA PHE A 9 21.87 -27.33 2.67
C PHE A 9 20.96 -27.09 1.46
N ILE A 10 20.64 -28.13 0.68
CA ILE A 10 19.69 -28.05 -0.43
C ILE A 10 18.27 -27.79 0.06
N ALA A 11 17.85 -28.39 1.16
CA ALA A 11 16.54 -28.17 1.77
C ALA A 11 16.38 -26.77 2.39
N LEU A 12 17.48 -26.18 2.91
CA LEU A 12 17.50 -24.86 3.52
C LEU A 12 17.84 -23.74 2.53
N TYR A 13 18.41 -24.08 1.36
CA TYR A 13 18.90 -23.12 0.38
C TYR A 13 17.83 -22.09 -0.06
N PRO A 14 16.58 -22.45 -0.42
CA PRO A 14 15.55 -21.45 -0.75
C PRO A 14 15.33 -20.43 0.37
N SER A 15 15.21 -20.89 1.60
CA SER A 15 14.99 -20.02 2.77
C SER A 15 16.17 -19.08 3.03
N VAL A 16 17.41 -19.55 2.92
CA VAL A 16 18.62 -18.70 3.06
C VAL A 16 18.65 -17.64 1.96
N GLN A 17 18.33 -18.01 0.73
CA GLN A 17 18.30 -17.06 -0.40
C GLN A 17 17.21 -16.00 -0.20
N ASP A 18 16.03 -16.38 0.30
CA ASP A 18 14.94 -15.44 0.57
C ASP A 18 15.35 -14.43 1.65
N TYR A 19 16.04 -14.84 2.70
CA TYR A 19 16.61 -13.94 3.71
C TYR A 19 17.69 -13.03 3.14
N LEU A 20 18.59 -13.52 2.30
CA LEU A 20 19.61 -12.69 1.64
C LEU A 20 18.97 -11.61 0.76
N ARG A 21 17.95 -11.97 -0.01
CA ARG A 21 17.17 -11.03 -0.83
C ARG A 21 16.43 -10.00 0.04
N ALA A 22 15.84 -10.43 1.16
CA ALA A 22 15.18 -9.53 2.11
C ALA A 22 16.16 -8.52 2.71
N VAL A 23 17.34 -8.97 3.16
CA VAL A 23 18.39 -8.08 3.69
C VAL A 23 18.89 -7.14 2.60
N SER A 24 19.13 -7.63 1.39
CA SER A 24 19.54 -6.81 0.24
C SER A 24 18.50 -5.72 -0.07
N LEU A 25 17.21 -6.09 -0.13
CA LEU A 25 16.12 -5.16 -0.39
C LEU A 25 16.02 -4.08 0.69
N ILE A 26 15.96 -4.47 1.96
CA ILE A 26 15.86 -3.53 3.09
C ILE A 26 17.06 -2.59 3.12
N THR A 27 18.29 -3.12 2.94
CA THR A 27 19.50 -2.30 2.91
C THR A 27 19.46 -1.23 1.80
N ARG A 28 18.90 -1.55 0.63
CA ARG A 28 18.73 -0.59 -0.47
C ARG A 28 17.59 0.39 -0.26
N LEU A 29 16.57 0.01 0.49
CA LEU A 29 15.50 0.94 0.88
C LEU A 29 16.01 1.97 1.89
N GLU A 30 16.87 1.56 2.83
CA GLU A 30 17.50 2.46 3.78
C GLU A 30 18.57 3.36 3.12
N ASN A 31 19.33 2.80 2.18
CA ASN A 31 20.37 3.50 1.44
C ASN A 31 20.40 3.04 -0.03
N PRO A 32 19.78 3.79 -0.95
CA PRO A 32 19.77 3.46 -2.38
C PRO A 32 21.17 3.36 -3.03
N HIS A 33 22.18 3.92 -2.40
CA HIS A 33 23.59 3.88 -2.85
C HIS A 33 24.43 2.82 -2.12
N ALA A 34 23.80 1.93 -1.36
CA ALA A 34 24.53 0.85 -0.69
C ALA A 34 25.26 -0.04 -1.72
N ALA A 35 26.58 -0.15 -1.59
CA ALA A 35 27.47 -0.84 -2.52
C ALA A 35 28.10 -2.12 -1.93
N GLY A 36 27.75 -2.51 -0.70
CA GLY A 36 28.26 -3.71 -0.05
C GLY A 36 27.77 -4.98 -0.74
N TRP A 37 28.53 -6.09 -0.62
CA TRP A 37 28.19 -7.37 -1.25
C TRP A 37 26.75 -7.84 -0.92
N ILE A 38 26.26 -7.60 0.30
CA ILE A 38 24.89 -7.93 0.69
C ILE A 38 23.88 -7.13 -0.15
N ALA A 39 24.10 -5.82 -0.32
CA ALA A 39 23.21 -4.95 -1.07
C ALA A 39 23.17 -5.27 -2.57
N THR A 40 24.22 -5.94 -3.09
CA THR A 40 24.38 -6.24 -4.52
C THR A 40 24.20 -7.73 -4.85
N THR A 41 23.94 -8.57 -3.85
CA THR A 41 23.76 -10.02 -4.06
C THR A 41 22.47 -10.29 -4.82
N ASP A 42 22.58 -11.11 -5.87
CA ASP A 42 21.46 -11.63 -6.67
C ASP A 42 20.56 -10.51 -7.26
N LEU A 43 21.21 -9.46 -7.81
CA LEU A 43 20.52 -8.34 -8.43
C LEU A 43 20.52 -8.44 -9.95
N HIS A 44 19.37 -8.09 -10.51
CA HIS A 44 19.14 -8.00 -11.95
C HIS A 44 19.00 -6.54 -12.37
N PRO A 45 19.53 -6.14 -13.54
CA PRO A 45 19.19 -4.85 -14.15
C PRO A 45 17.69 -4.79 -14.41
N VAL A 46 17.08 -3.62 -14.18
CA VAL A 46 15.62 -3.43 -14.26
C VAL A 46 15.28 -2.47 -15.39
N ASP A 47 14.47 -2.94 -16.32
CA ASP A 47 13.80 -2.09 -17.30
C ASP A 47 12.46 -1.60 -16.73
N VAL A 48 12.09 -0.36 -17.11
CA VAL A 48 10.87 0.29 -16.62
C VAL A 48 10.10 0.82 -17.81
N ARG A 49 8.78 0.57 -17.83
CA ARG A 49 7.89 1.06 -18.90
C ARG A 49 6.55 1.48 -18.32
N ASP A 50 6.00 2.55 -18.84
CA ASP A 50 4.61 2.91 -18.59
C ASP A 50 3.71 2.05 -19.47
N THR A 51 2.55 1.68 -18.94
CA THR A 51 1.54 0.84 -19.59
C THR A 51 0.15 1.31 -19.17
N LEU A 52 -0.86 0.73 -19.78
CA LEU A 52 -2.27 0.97 -19.45
C LEU A 52 -2.95 -0.37 -19.22
N PHE A 53 -3.97 -0.39 -18.39
CA PHE A 53 -4.93 -1.49 -18.27
C PHE A 53 -6.35 -0.92 -18.30
N GLU A 54 -7.30 -1.76 -18.71
CA GLU A 54 -8.70 -1.34 -18.82
C GLU A 54 -9.45 -1.57 -17.50
N PHE A 55 -10.17 -0.54 -17.06
CA PHE A 55 -11.09 -0.59 -15.93
C PHE A 55 -12.40 0.13 -16.29
N ARG A 56 -13.51 -0.60 -16.34
CA ARG A 56 -14.84 -0.06 -16.67
C ARG A 56 -14.85 0.78 -17.95
N GLY A 57 -14.16 0.30 -18.99
CA GLY A 57 -14.09 0.99 -20.30
C GLY A 57 -13.18 2.23 -20.30
N LYS A 58 -12.37 2.44 -19.27
CA LYS A 58 -11.37 3.51 -19.20
C LYS A 58 -9.98 2.92 -19.12
N SER A 59 -9.05 3.49 -19.87
CA SER A 59 -7.64 3.14 -19.78
C SER A 59 -7.02 3.80 -18.55
N VAL A 60 -6.47 2.98 -17.65
CA VAL A 60 -5.85 3.41 -16.39
C VAL A 60 -4.34 3.25 -16.48
N PRO A 61 -3.55 4.28 -16.12
CA PRO A 61 -2.10 4.20 -16.13
C PRO A 61 -1.57 3.19 -15.11
N ALA A 62 -0.50 2.48 -15.53
CA ALA A 62 0.32 1.66 -14.64
C ALA A 62 1.77 1.75 -15.10
N ARG A 63 2.70 1.37 -14.23
CA ARG A 63 4.11 1.24 -14.56
C ARG A 63 4.59 -0.15 -14.24
N ILE A 64 5.35 -0.74 -15.16
CA ILE A 64 5.95 -2.07 -15.01
C ILE A 64 7.46 -1.95 -14.86
N TYR A 65 7.99 -2.81 -14.00
CA TYR A 65 9.42 -2.96 -13.71
C TYR A 65 9.74 -4.43 -13.89
N PHE A 66 10.65 -4.75 -14.79
CA PHE A 66 10.98 -6.14 -15.06
C PHE A 66 12.48 -6.40 -15.05
N PRO A 67 12.93 -7.49 -14.39
CA PRO A 67 14.32 -7.84 -14.27
C PRO A 67 14.82 -8.43 -15.59
N ARG A 68 16.00 -7.97 -16.08
CA ARG A 68 16.65 -8.56 -17.25
C ARG A 68 17.43 -9.82 -16.88
N GLY A 69 17.44 -10.78 -17.80
CA GLY A 69 18.22 -12.02 -17.65
C GLY A 69 17.61 -13.04 -16.68
N VAL A 70 16.34 -12.87 -16.32
CA VAL A 70 15.58 -13.84 -15.53
C VAL A 70 14.69 -14.63 -16.47
N GLY A 71 14.80 -15.97 -16.46
CA GLY A 71 14.00 -16.83 -17.33
C GLY A 71 12.53 -16.89 -16.91
N PHE A 72 12.24 -16.70 -15.61
CA PHE A 72 10.91 -16.65 -15.05
C PHE A 72 10.89 -15.66 -13.88
N ALA A 73 9.91 -14.77 -13.83
CA ALA A 73 9.72 -13.80 -12.77
C ALA A 73 8.28 -13.86 -12.23
N PRO A 74 8.07 -14.20 -10.96
CA PRO A 74 6.76 -14.09 -10.34
C PRO A 74 6.22 -12.66 -10.39
N GLY A 75 4.90 -12.50 -10.60
CA GLY A 75 4.25 -11.20 -10.67
C GLY A 75 3.89 -10.66 -9.29
N ILE A 76 4.27 -9.41 -9.01
CA ILE A 76 3.86 -8.67 -7.81
C ILE A 76 3.25 -7.34 -8.24
N MET A 77 2.06 -7.05 -7.76
CA MET A 77 1.47 -5.72 -7.86
C MET A 77 1.78 -4.93 -6.59
N VAL A 78 2.38 -3.75 -6.73
CA VAL A 78 2.64 -2.83 -5.62
C VAL A 78 1.68 -1.65 -5.74
N VAL A 79 0.74 -1.54 -4.79
CA VAL A 79 -0.28 -0.50 -4.78
C VAL A 79 0.17 0.65 -3.89
N HIS A 80 0.19 1.86 -4.46
CA HIS A 80 0.67 3.06 -3.75
C HIS A 80 -0.25 3.48 -2.61
N GLY A 81 0.31 4.15 -1.59
CA GLY A 81 -0.46 4.85 -0.57
C GLY A 81 -1.00 6.19 -1.08
N MET A 82 -1.70 6.93 -0.20
CA MET A 82 -2.22 8.25 -0.51
C MET A 82 -1.09 9.24 -0.80
N HIS A 83 -1.00 9.67 -2.05
CA HIS A 83 -0.07 10.70 -2.49
C HIS A 83 -0.47 11.19 -3.88
N GLU A 84 -0.50 12.52 -4.12
CA GLU A 84 -0.90 13.12 -5.40
C GLU A 84 -0.11 12.63 -6.62
N LYS A 85 1.17 12.27 -6.41
CA LYS A 85 2.03 11.73 -7.48
C LYS A 85 1.69 10.28 -7.86
N GLY A 86 0.88 9.58 -7.06
CA GLY A 86 0.48 8.20 -7.34
C GLY A 86 1.69 7.32 -7.70
N ILE A 87 1.69 6.73 -8.91
CA ILE A 87 2.78 5.87 -9.41
C ILE A 87 4.11 6.61 -9.66
N ASN A 88 4.12 7.93 -9.63
CA ASN A 88 5.32 8.77 -9.79
C ASN A 88 5.94 9.18 -8.44
N GLU A 89 5.40 8.74 -7.32
CA GLU A 89 5.97 9.02 -6.01
C GLU A 89 7.38 8.38 -5.92
N PRO A 90 8.45 9.17 -5.62
CA PRO A 90 9.83 8.69 -5.75
C PRO A 90 10.17 7.47 -4.87
N ARG A 91 9.58 7.37 -3.67
CA ARG A 91 9.82 6.23 -2.76
C ARG A 91 9.18 4.96 -3.30
N LEU A 92 7.95 5.06 -3.84
CA LEU A 92 7.29 3.95 -4.52
C LEU A 92 8.11 3.48 -5.73
N VAL A 93 8.58 4.41 -6.56
CA VAL A 93 9.44 4.10 -7.73
C VAL A 93 10.71 3.39 -7.29
N GLY A 94 11.37 3.89 -6.24
CA GLY A 94 12.57 3.28 -5.66
C GLY A 94 12.31 1.87 -5.10
N PHE A 95 11.20 1.71 -4.38
CA PHE A 95 10.77 0.42 -3.82
C PHE A 95 10.47 -0.60 -4.92
N ALA A 96 9.61 -0.24 -5.88
CA ALA A 96 9.22 -1.13 -6.98
C ALA A 96 10.43 -1.57 -7.83
N ARG A 97 11.35 -0.63 -8.14
CA ARG A 97 12.60 -0.93 -8.83
C ARG A 97 13.49 -1.86 -8.01
N SER A 98 13.62 -1.62 -6.71
CA SER A 98 14.44 -2.44 -5.81
C SER A 98 13.85 -3.84 -5.66
N LEU A 99 12.54 -3.97 -5.60
CA LEU A 99 11.85 -5.26 -5.56
C LEU A 99 12.03 -6.01 -6.89
N ALA A 100 11.86 -5.34 -8.03
CA ALA A 100 12.08 -5.96 -9.34
C ALA A 100 13.53 -6.43 -9.51
N ALA A 101 14.51 -5.67 -9.00
CA ALA A 101 15.91 -6.07 -9.05
C ALA A 101 16.21 -7.39 -8.32
N THR A 102 15.35 -7.85 -7.40
CA THR A 102 15.46 -9.15 -6.73
C THR A 102 14.84 -10.31 -7.52
N GLY A 103 14.44 -10.08 -8.78
CA GLY A 103 13.96 -11.13 -9.68
C GLY A 103 12.44 -11.22 -9.81
N PHE A 104 11.69 -10.18 -9.44
CA PHE A 104 10.23 -10.13 -9.58
C PHE A 104 9.79 -9.23 -10.74
N PHE A 105 8.73 -9.61 -11.43
CA PHE A 105 8.00 -8.68 -12.29
C PHE A 105 7.08 -7.83 -11.42
N VAL A 106 7.27 -6.51 -11.43
CA VAL A 106 6.51 -5.60 -10.56
C VAL A 106 5.65 -4.66 -11.41
N MET A 107 4.38 -4.52 -11.05
CA MET A 107 3.49 -3.50 -11.61
C MET A 107 3.01 -2.56 -10.51
N THR A 108 3.03 -1.26 -10.78
CA THR A 108 2.41 -0.23 -9.94
C THR A 108 1.23 0.39 -10.69
N PRO A 109 -0.04 0.01 -10.38
CA PRO A 109 -1.21 0.64 -10.98
C PRO A 109 -1.48 2.01 -10.33
N LEU A 110 -1.96 2.97 -11.12
CA LEU A 110 -2.55 4.19 -10.57
C LEU A 110 -3.93 3.85 -9.99
N VAL A 111 -4.16 4.25 -8.75
CA VAL A 111 -5.48 4.22 -8.10
C VAL A 111 -5.94 5.67 -7.93
N PRO A 112 -6.80 6.19 -8.84
CA PRO A 112 -7.12 7.62 -8.87
C PRO A 112 -7.74 8.15 -7.58
N GLY A 113 -8.63 7.38 -6.93
CA GLY A 113 -9.21 7.76 -5.64
C GLY A 113 -8.11 8.02 -4.60
N ILE A 114 -7.21 7.07 -4.43
CA ILE A 114 -6.09 7.15 -3.48
C ILE A 114 -5.13 8.31 -3.82
N ALA A 115 -4.85 8.54 -5.12
CA ALA A 115 -4.03 9.68 -5.55
C ALA A 115 -4.72 11.03 -5.30
N GLN A 116 -6.06 11.04 -5.20
CA GLN A 116 -6.87 12.20 -4.88
C GLN A 116 -7.26 12.30 -3.39
N PHE A 117 -6.61 11.51 -2.53
CA PHE A 117 -6.85 11.45 -1.08
C PHE A 117 -8.26 10.97 -0.70
N ARG A 118 -8.85 10.03 -1.49
CA ARG A 118 -10.15 9.43 -1.23
C ARG A 118 -10.05 7.92 -1.09
N VAL A 119 -10.77 7.37 -0.12
CA VAL A 119 -10.88 5.92 0.09
C VAL A 119 -12.30 5.49 -0.29
N GLU A 120 -12.42 4.84 -1.45
CA GLU A 120 -13.70 4.47 -2.07
C GLU A 120 -13.71 2.98 -2.39
N ALA A 121 -14.86 2.33 -2.30
CA ALA A 121 -15.02 0.91 -2.66
C ALA A 121 -14.61 0.62 -4.12
N GLU A 122 -14.88 1.56 -5.05
CA GLU A 122 -14.46 1.43 -6.45
C GLU A 122 -12.94 1.24 -6.61
N SER A 123 -12.15 1.78 -5.67
CA SER A 123 -10.69 1.58 -5.67
C SER A 123 -10.31 0.12 -5.39
N ALA A 124 -11.11 -0.63 -4.62
CA ALA A 124 -10.90 -2.08 -4.44
C ALA A 124 -11.16 -2.85 -5.73
N ASP A 125 -12.25 -2.53 -6.46
CA ASP A 125 -12.54 -3.13 -7.78
C ASP A 125 -11.41 -2.87 -8.78
N LEU A 126 -10.88 -1.64 -8.78
CA LEU A 126 -9.75 -1.27 -9.64
C LEU A 126 -8.50 -2.07 -9.31
N ILE A 127 -8.18 -2.25 -8.01
CA ILE A 127 -7.04 -3.06 -7.54
C ILE A 127 -7.23 -4.52 -7.98
N GLY A 128 -8.43 -5.09 -7.81
CA GLY A 128 -8.77 -6.44 -8.26
C GLY A 128 -8.61 -6.61 -9.78
N THR A 129 -9.15 -5.68 -10.56
CA THR A 129 -9.03 -5.66 -12.04
C THR A 129 -7.57 -5.54 -12.48
N ALA A 130 -6.77 -4.71 -11.81
CA ALA A 130 -5.34 -4.56 -12.08
C ALA A 130 -4.59 -5.88 -11.82
N ALA A 131 -4.90 -6.60 -10.74
CA ALA A 131 -4.31 -7.90 -10.45
C ALA A 131 -4.67 -8.96 -11.53
N GLN A 132 -5.93 -9.01 -11.96
CA GLN A 132 -6.36 -9.87 -13.10
C GLN A 132 -5.63 -9.49 -14.39
N SER A 133 -5.47 -8.19 -14.67
CA SER A 133 -4.76 -7.71 -15.86
C SER A 133 -3.29 -8.12 -15.83
N LEU A 134 -2.61 -7.98 -14.69
CA LEU A 134 -1.22 -8.40 -14.51
C LEU A 134 -1.07 -9.92 -14.67
N ALA A 135 -1.95 -10.71 -14.05
CA ALA A 135 -1.92 -12.17 -14.16
C ALA A 135 -2.06 -12.62 -15.65
N ARG A 136 -3.01 -12.03 -16.38
CA ARG A 136 -3.19 -12.30 -17.82
C ARG A 136 -1.98 -11.87 -18.66
N GLN A 137 -1.41 -10.69 -18.41
CA GLN A 137 -0.26 -10.18 -19.15
C GLN A 137 0.98 -11.07 -18.99
N LEU A 138 1.14 -11.70 -17.84
CA LEU A 138 2.27 -12.57 -17.52
C LEU A 138 1.99 -14.06 -17.81
N ASP A 139 0.78 -14.39 -18.26
CA ASP A 139 0.31 -15.78 -18.38
C ASP A 139 0.48 -16.57 -17.08
N LEU A 140 0.20 -15.92 -15.96
CA LEU A 140 0.26 -16.51 -14.62
C LEU A 140 -1.14 -16.78 -14.09
N PRO A 141 -1.34 -17.87 -13.33
CA PRO A 141 -2.63 -18.15 -12.70
C PRO A 141 -2.95 -17.09 -11.62
N LYS A 142 -1.92 -16.61 -10.93
CA LYS A 142 -2.05 -15.68 -9.79
C LYS A 142 -0.85 -14.76 -9.68
N VAL A 143 -1.09 -13.57 -9.12
CA VAL A 143 -0.04 -12.58 -8.76
C VAL A 143 -0.17 -12.21 -7.29
N GLY A 144 0.92 -11.76 -6.69
CA GLY A 144 0.89 -11.21 -5.33
C GLY A 144 0.50 -9.74 -5.33
N ILE A 145 -0.08 -9.27 -4.23
CA ILE A 145 -0.36 -7.86 -3.99
C ILE A 145 0.40 -7.40 -2.75
N LEU A 146 1.22 -6.34 -2.88
CA LEU A 146 1.77 -5.58 -1.76
C LEU A 146 1.15 -4.19 -1.80
N ALA A 147 0.35 -3.85 -0.80
CA ALA A 147 -0.41 -2.62 -0.77
C ALA A 147 -0.07 -1.77 0.46
N LEU A 148 0.08 -0.45 0.23
CA LEU A 148 0.56 0.49 1.22
C LEU A 148 -0.57 1.36 1.75
N SER A 149 -0.60 1.59 3.07
CA SER A 149 -1.54 2.49 3.74
C SER A 149 -3.00 2.06 3.50
N PHE A 150 -3.91 2.97 3.26
CA PHE A 150 -5.32 2.69 2.95
C PHE A 150 -5.52 1.71 1.78
N SER A 151 -4.59 1.68 0.83
CA SER A 151 -4.64 0.67 -0.24
C SER A 151 -4.50 -0.76 0.29
N GLY A 152 -3.91 -0.96 1.47
CA GLY A 152 -3.83 -2.26 2.13
C GLY A 152 -5.20 -2.83 2.50
N GLY A 153 -6.07 -2.02 3.11
CA GLY A 153 -7.45 -2.42 3.39
C GLY A 153 -8.26 -2.67 2.12
N LEU A 154 -8.10 -1.80 1.11
CA LEU A 154 -8.75 -1.96 -0.20
C LEU A 154 -8.27 -3.21 -0.94
N ALA A 155 -6.99 -3.57 -0.83
CA ALA A 155 -6.46 -4.82 -1.41
C ALA A 155 -7.01 -6.06 -0.70
N LEU A 156 -7.20 -6.02 0.61
CA LEU A 156 -7.87 -7.09 1.36
C LEU A 156 -9.35 -7.21 0.95
N LEU A 157 -10.03 -6.09 0.73
CA LEU A 157 -11.40 -6.06 0.23
C LEU A 157 -11.48 -6.69 -1.18
N ALA A 158 -10.62 -6.28 -2.12
CA ALA A 158 -10.53 -6.87 -3.44
C ALA A 158 -10.23 -8.39 -3.40
N ALA A 159 -9.31 -8.81 -2.51
CA ALA A 159 -8.95 -10.21 -2.35
C ALA A 159 -10.08 -11.07 -1.74
N SER A 160 -11.01 -10.46 -1.04
CA SER A 160 -12.20 -11.11 -0.48
C SER A 160 -13.32 -11.27 -1.51
N ASP A 161 -13.25 -10.60 -2.65
CA ASP A 161 -14.24 -10.69 -3.71
C ASP A 161 -14.00 -11.92 -4.58
N GLN A 162 -15.09 -12.70 -4.87
CA GLN A 162 -15.03 -13.91 -5.67
C GLN A 162 -14.65 -13.65 -7.13
N GLU A 163 -14.87 -12.44 -7.64
CA GLU A 163 -14.47 -12.03 -8.99
C GLU A 163 -12.94 -11.94 -9.12
N TYR A 164 -12.25 -11.37 -8.10
CA TYR A 164 -10.82 -11.06 -8.17
C TYR A 164 -9.92 -12.09 -7.49
N SER A 165 -10.41 -12.74 -6.44
CA SER A 165 -9.65 -13.69 -5.62
C SER A 165 -8.98 -14.82 -6.42
N PRO A 166 -9.55 -15.35 -7.54
CA PRO A 166 -8.88 -16.39 -8.32
C PRO A 166 -7.55 -15.96 -8.94
N SER A 167 -7.35 -14.65 -9.18
CA SER A 167 -6.11 -14.09 -9.75
C SER A 167 -5.11 -13.60 -8.69
N ILE A 168 -5.48 -13.64 -7.40
CA ILE A 168 -4.64 -13.15 -6.29
C ILE A 168 -4.06 -14.34 -5.54
N GLY A 169 -2.72 -14.41 -5.46
CA GLY A 169 -1.99 -15.49 -4.80
C GLY A 169 -1.74 -15.24 -3.32
N TRP A 170 -1.50 -14.00 -2.94
CA TRP A 170 -1.29 -13.53 -1.57
C TRP A 170 -1.45 -12.02 -1.48
N VAL A 171 -1.70 -11.52 -0.26
CA VAL A 171 -1.77 -10.08 0.02
C VAL A 171 -0.82 -9.73 1.15
N ALA A 172 0.04 -8.72 0.93
CA ALA A 172 0.80 -8.05 1.99
C ALA A 172 0.23 -6.65 2.20
N ALA A 173 -0.33 -6.39 3.36
CA ALA A 173 -0.94 -5.11 3.71
C ALA A 173 -0.06 -4.38 4.74
N VAL A 174 0.46 -3.21 4.34
CA VAL A 174 1.37 -2.39 5.16
C VAL A 174 0.66 -1.10 5.57
N GLY A 175 0.45 -0.89 6.86
CA GLY A 175 -0.26 0.30 7.36
C GLY A 175 -1.75 0.29 7.01
N ALA A 176 -2.38 -0.88 6.95
CA ALA A 176 -3.74 -1.06 6.45
C ALA A 176 -4.81 -0.77 7.51
N HIS A 177 -5.91 -0.16 7.08
CA HIS A 177 -7.11 -0.04 7.90
C HIS A 177 -7.93 -1.35 7.91
N TYR A 178 -8.62 -1.58 9.01
CA TYR A 178 -9.65 -2.61 9.16
C TYR A 178 -11.03 -2.01 8.93
N ASP A 179 -11.30 -0.86 9.58
CA ASP A 179 -12.57 -0.13 9.50
C ASP A 179 -12.30 1.38 9.41
N LEU A 180 -12.79 2.03 8.36
CA LEU A 180 -12.62 3.47 8.17
C LEU A 180 -13.32 4.30 9.27
N ALA A 181 -14.40 3.80 9.85
CA ALA A 181 -15.05 4.51 10.98
C ALA A 181 -14.12 4.55 12.21
N HIS A 182 -13.33 3.48 12.48
CA HIS A 182 -12.31 3.49 13.52
C HIS A 182 -11.24 4.55 13.24
N VAL A 183 -10.76 4.63 11.99
CA VAL A 183 -9.72 5.58 11.59
C VAL A 183 -10.23 7.02 11.68
N LEU A 184 -11.46 7.31 11.23
CA LEU A 184 -12.05 8.64 11.34
C LEU A 184 -12.24 9.04 12.82
N ARG A 185 -12.71 8.13 13.67
CA ARG A 185 -12.80 8.36 15.12
C ARG A 185 -11.42 8.68 15.70
N PHE A 186 -10.39 7.92 15.32
CA PHE A 186 -9.02 8.19 15.73
C PHE A 186 -8.57 9.59 15.29
N PHE A 187 -8.84 10.01 14.06
CA PHE A 187 -8.51 11.37 13.62
C PHE A 187 -9.21 12.46 14.45
N ALA A 188 -10.47 12.24 14.82
CA ALA A 188 -11.21 13.19 15.60
C ALA A 188 -10.75 13.27 17.06
N THR A 189 -10.56 12.11 17.71
CA THR A 189 -10.44 12.04 19.18
C THR A 189 -9.04 11.65 19.68
N GLY A 190 -8.21 11.02 18.84
CA GLY A 190 -6.97 10.37 19.26
C GLY A 190 -7.19 9.01 19.93
N GLU A 191 -8.43 8.52 19.95
CA GLU A 191 -8.81 7.22 20.50
C GLU A 191 -8.73 6.13 19.44
N ALA A 192 -7.93 5.10 19.70
CA ALA A 192 -7.79 3.91 18.86
C ALA A 192 -8.34 2.68 19.58
N LEU A 193 -9.47 2.18 19.09
CA LEU A 193 -10.20 1.05 19.69
C LEU A 193 -9.46 -0.26 19.44
N ARG A 194 -9.34 -1.11 20.47
CA ARG A 194 -8.81 -2.48 20.35
C ARG A 194 -9.92 -3.53 20.31
N PRO A 195 -9.64 -4.73 19.79
CA PRO A 195 -10.61 -5.83 19.74
C PRO A 195 -11.16 -6.30 21.09
N ASP A 196 -10.43 -6.06 22.18
CA ASP A 196 -10.85 -6.37 23.54
C ASP A 196 -11.73 -5.29 24.19
N GLY A 197 -12.08 -4.25 23.45
CA GLY A 197 -12.87 -3.11 23.91
C GLY A 197 -12.06 -2.03 24.63
N SER A 198 -10.78 -2.24 24.88
CA SER A 198 -9.90 -1.19 25.43
C SER A 198 -9.56 -0.12 24.39
N VAL A 199 -9.19 1.06 24.85
CA VAL A 199 -8.83 2.20 24.00
C VAL A 199 -7.37 2.57 24.22
N ALA A 200 -6.64 2.73 23.12
CA ALA A 200 -5.33 3.37 23.14
C ALA A 200 -5.50 4.87 22.81
N HIS A 201 -4.76 5.73 23.51
CA HIS A 201 -4.71 7.14 23.20
C HIS A 201 -3.38 7.44 22.48
N LEU A 202 -3.51 7.82 21.21
CA LEU A 202 -2.38 8.15 20.35
C LEU A 202 -2.61 9.55 19.77
N LYS A 203 -1.53 10.22 19.37
CA LYS A 203 -1.63 11.52 18.71
C LYS A 203 -1.81 11.30 17.20
N PRO A 204 -3.00 11.60 16.62
CA PRO A 204 -3.19 11.51 15.18
C PRO A 204 -2.31 12.52 14.45
N HIS A 205 -1.85 12.12 13.27
CA HIS A 205 -1.22 13.04 12.34
C HIS A 205 -2.25 14.04 11.79
N GLU A 206 -1.85 15.29 11.62
CA GLU A 206 -2.73 16.36 11.12
C GLU A 206 -3.28 16.06 9.72
N TYR A 207 -2.55 15.29 8.96
CA TYR A 207 -2.93 14.77 7.65
C TYR A 207 -4.30 14.06 7.66
N GLY A 208 -4.65 13.35 8.74
CA GLY A 208 -5.93 12.65 8.86
C GLY A 208 -7.14 13.57 8.76
N SER A 209 -7.14 14.67 9.52
CA SER A 209 -8.23 15.67 9.44
C SER A 209 -8.30 16.33 8.07
N LEU A 210 -7.15 16.59 7.42
CA LEU A 210 -7.10 17.17 6.08
C LEU A 210 -7.71 16.26 5.02
N ILE A 211 -7.51 14.94 5.11
CA ILE A 211 -8.12 13.97 4.20
C ILE A 211 -9.65 14.04 4.28
N VAL A 212 -10.21 14.05 5.50
CA VAL A 212 -11.68 14.11 5.68
C VAL A 212 -12.23 15.41 5.15
N VAL A 213 -11.62 16.55 5.48
CA VAL A 213 -12.06 17.87 5.00
C VAL A 213 -11.89 18.01 3.47
N ASN A 214 -10.85 17.42 2.88
CA ASN A 214 -10.68 17.40 1.42
C ASN A 214 -11.75 16.58 0.70
N ASP A 215 -12.17 15.46 1.31
CA ASP A 215 -13.17 14.57 0.73
C ASP A 215 -14.56 15.22 0.75
N GLU A 216 -14.94 15.82 1.87
CA GLU A 216 -16.26 16.43 2.09
C GLU A 216 -16.17 17.93 2.50
N PRO A 217 -15.57 18.81 1.67
CA PRO A 217 -15.37 20.21 2.07
C PRO A 217 -16.67 20.98 2.28
N GLN A 218 -17.80 20.55 1.67
CA GLN A 218 -19.11 21.18 1.86
C GLN A 218 -19.67 21.03 3.27
N ASP A 219 -19.14 20.12 4.09
CA ASP A 219 -19.56 19.96 5.48
C ASP A 219 -18.79 20.87 6.44
N PHE A 220 -17.73 21.50 5.95
CA PHE A 220 -16.85 22.38 6.72
C PHE A 220 -16.82 23.82 6.19
N PHE A 221 -17.16 24.03 4.92
CA PHE A 221 -17.10 25.33 4.26
C PHE A 221 -18.45 25.73 3.65
N SER A 222 -18.68 27.03 3.53
CA SER A 222 -19.82 27.57 2.78
C SER A 222 -19.76 27.13 1.31
N SER A 223 -20.92 27.08 0.64
CA SER A 223 -21.00 26.72 -0.79
C SER A 223 -20.13 27.60 -1.69
N GLN A 224 -19.87 28.85 -1.30
CA GLN A 224 -19.01 29.78 -2.02
C GLN A 224 -17.52 29.39 -1.94
N ASP A 225 -17.11 28.76 -0.85
CA ASP A 225 -15.71 28.45 -0.56
C ASP A 225 -15.30 27.01 -0.91
N VAL A 226 -16.26 26.10 -1.14
CA VAL A 226 -15.99 24.64 -1.34
C VAL A 226 -14.88 24.37 -2.37
N THR A 227 -14.92 25.03 -3.54
CA THR A 227 -13.92 24.80 -4.59
C THR A 227 -12.55 25.29 -4.16
N ALA A 228 -12.49 26.54 -3.66
CA ALA A 228 -11.24 27.14 -3.19
C ALA A 228 -10.67 26.37 -1.99
N ALA A 229 -11.51 25.89 -1.08
CA ALA A 229 -11.12 25.07 0.07
C ALA A 229 -10.48 23.75 -0.38
N ARG A 230 -11.12 23.03 -1.32
CA ARG A 230 -10.56 21.78 -1.87
C ARG A 230 -9.21 21.99 -2.52
N ASP A 231 -9.06 23.04 -3.32
CA ASP A 231 -7.79 23.35 -3.97
C ASP A 231 -6.71 23.75 -2.96
N ALA A 232 -7.03 24.58 -1.97
CA ALA A 232 -6.10 24.98 -0.91
C ALA A 232 -5.65 23.78 -0.06
N ILE A 233 -6.58 22.89 0.31
CA ILE A 233 -6.26 21.69 1.10
C ILE A 233 -5.40 20.71 0.29
N ARG A 234 -5.67 20.51 -1.00
CA ARG A 234 -4.84 19.67 -1.87
C ARG A 234 -3.41 20.18 -1.96
N LEU A 235 -3.23 21.50 -2.12
CA LEU A 235 -1.90 22.10 -2.10
C LEU A 235 -1.20 21.88 -0.77
N LEU A 236 -1.93 21.98 0.35
CA LEU A 236 -1.39 21.71 1.67
C LEU A 236 -0.97 20.23 1.83
N LEU A 237 -1.79 19.30 1.34
CA LEU A 237 -1.47 17.86 1.29
C LEU A 237 -0.26 17.56 0.39
N ALA A 238 -0.07 18.35 -0.67
CA ALA A 238 1.09 18.31 -1.55
C ALA A 238 2.36 18.95 -0.96
N GLY A 239 2.24 19.59 0.22
CA GLY A 239 3.36 20.30 0.87
C GLY A 239 3.58 21.74 0.41
N ASP A 240 2.69 22.29 -0.44
CA ASP A 240 2.76 23.68 -0.90
C ASP A 240 1.86 24.60 -0.06
N GLY A 241 2.27 24.86 1.18
CA GLY A 241 1.55 25.74 2.09
C GLY A 241 1.45 27.18 1.59
N LYS A 242 2.44 27.68 0.84
CA LYS A 242 2.39 29.06 0.29
C LYS A 242 1.32 29.23 -0.77
N ALA A 243 1.22 28.28 -1.70
CA ALA A 243 0.15 28.31 -2.70
C ALA A 243 -1.23 28.10 -2.05
N SER A 244 -1.34 27.25 -1.05
CA SER A 244 -2.56 27.08 -0.25
C SER A 244 -3.00 28.40 0.39
N GLU A 245 -2.11 29.13 1.05
CA GLU A 245 -2.42 30.45 1.64
C GLU A 245 -2.89 31.48 0.61
N GLN A 246 -2.33 31.47 -0.61
CA GLN A 246 -2.77 32.37 -1.68
C GLN A 246 -4.22 32.13 -2.09
N ILE A 247 -4.62 30.86 -2.23
CA ILE A 247 -6.02 30.50 -2.52
C ILE A 247 -6.91 30.87 -1.32
N THR A 248 -6.48 30.59 -0.09
CA THR A 248 -7.25 30.92 1.11
C THR A 248 -7.63 32.39 1.20
N ARG A 249 -6.76 33.32 0.76
CA ARG A 249 -7.05 34.75 0.73
C ARG A 249 -8.21 35.14 -0.20
N THR A 250 -8.61 34.27 -1.11
CA THR A 250 -9.75 34.51 -2.03
C THR A 250 -11.10 34.07 -1.44
N MET A 251 -11.08 33.35 -0.30
CA MET A 251 -12.28 32.83 0.36
C MET A 251 -13.01 33.93 1.14
N THR A 252 -14.24 33.63 1.53
CA THR A 252 -14.98 34.46 2.50
C THR A 252 -14.27 34.51 3.85
N ALA A 253 -14.63 35.47 4.70
CA ALA A 253 -14.04 35.56 6.05
C ALA A 253 -14.23 34.27 6.84
N GLY A 254 -15.40 33.60 6.75
CA GLY A 254 -15.65 32.31 7.38
C GLY A 254 -14.77 31.19 6.82
N GLY A 255 -14.58 31.15 5.50
CA GLY A 255 -13.69 30.18 4.88
C GLY A 255 -12.22 30.37 5.30
N GLN A 256 -11.78 31.62 5.40
CA GLN A 256 -10.44 31.94 5.90
C GLN A 256 -10.25 31.53 7.37
N GLU A 257 -11.27 31.71 8.22
CA GLU A 257 -11.24 31.28 9.61
C GLU A 257 -11.08 29.76 9.72
N VAL A 258 -11.85 28.98 8.95
CA VAL A 258 -11.72 27.51 8.93
C VAL A 258 -10.31 27.10 8.46
N MET A 259 -9.78 27.72 7.40
CA MET A 259 -8.41 27.45 6.94
C MET A 259 -7.37 27.84 7.98
N GLN A 260 -7.59 28.90 8.75
CA GLN A 260 -6.69 29.29 9.86
C GLN A 260 -6.64 28.23 10.96
N HIS A 261 -7.78 27.58 11.28
CA HIS A 261 -7.80 26.42 12.20
C HIS A 261 -6.95 25.25 11.64
N ILE A 262 -7.01 25.01 10.33
CA ILE A 262 -6.19 24.01 9.66
C ILE A 262 -4.69 24.34 9.79
N TYR A 263 -4.29 25.56 9.42
CA TYR A 263 -2.88 25.99 9.50
C TYR A 263 -2.32 25.96 10.92
N ASN A 264 -3.16 26.28 11.91
CA ASN A 264 -2.82 26.24 13.34
C ASN A 264 -2.93 24.83 13.94
N LYS A 265 -3.25 23.81 13.13
CA LYS A 265 -3.35 22.41 13.56
C LYS A 265 -4.36 22.19 14.70
N GLN A 266 -5.46 22.94 14.68
CA GLN A 266 -6.50 22.92 15.69
C GLN A 266 -7.49 21.79 15.42
N ARG A 267 -7.05 20.54 15.64
CA ARG A 267 -7.85 19.32 15.40
C ARG A 267 -9.24 19.38 16.06
N ASP A 268 -9.30 19.86 17.29
CA ASP A 268 -10.54 19.87 18.08
C ASP A 268 -11.66 20.71 17.44
N SER A 269 -11.29 21.69 16.58
CA SER A 269 -12.27 22.45 15.78
C SER A 269 -12.96 21.61 14.72
N PHE A 270 -12.35 20.51 14.26
CA PHE A 270 -12.89 19.62 13.23
C PHE A 270 -13.49 18.34 13.80
N ALA A 271 -13.17 17.97 15.03
CA ALA A 271 -13.58 16.72 15.64
C ALA A 271 -15.11 16.48 15.59
N PRO A 272 -15.99 17.44 15.93
CA PRO A 272 -17.43 17.25 15.83
C PRO A 272 -17.92 16.97 14.40
N GLY A 273 -17.36 17.69 13.40
CA GLY A 273 -17.66 17.46 11.99
C GLY A 273 -17.22 16.08 11.51
N ILE A 274 -16.00 15.66 11.85
CA ILE A 274 -15.48 14.33 11.49
C ILE A 274 -16.31 13.22 12.12
N LEU A 275 -16.74 13.37 13.37
CA LEU A 275 -17.62 12.38 14.03
C LEU A 275 -19.00 12.32 13.37
N ALA A 276 -19.56 13.46 12.94
CA ALA A 276 -20.82 13.50 12.20
C ALA A 276 -20.73 12.79 10.84
N GLU A 277 -19.55 12.87 10.16
CA GLU A 277 -19.31 12.16 8.90
C GLU A 277 -19.34 10.63 9.06
N ILE A 278 -18.95 10.09 10.21
CA ILE A 278 -19.03 8.64 10.47
C ILE A 278 -20.48 8.16 10.40
N ASP A 279 -21.40 8.87 11.00
CA ASP A 279 -22.82 8.50 10.99
C ASP A 279 -23.46 8.76 9.63
N LYS A 280 -23.15 9.89 9.00
CA LYS A 280 -23.66 10.31 7.69
C LYS A 280 -23.25 9.35 6.58
N ARG A 281 -22.00 8.86 6.61
CA ARG A 281 -21.40 8.04 5.56
C ARG A 281 -21.17 6.58 5.97
N ARG A 282 -21.91 6.08 6.95
CA ARG A 282 -21.73 4.74 7.52
C ARG A 282 -21.64 3.65 6.47
N GLU A 283 -22.58 3.63 5.52
CA GLU A 283 -22.63 2.61 4.46
C GLU A 283 -21.42 2.72 3.50
N GLN A 284 -21.02 3.95 3.14
CA GLN A 284 -19.88 4.19 2.26
C GLN A 284 -18.55 3.79 2.92
N LEU A 285 -18.39 4.13 4.21
CA LEU A 285 -17.22 3.75 4.99
C LEU A 285 -17.14 2.22 5.15
N ALA A 286 -18.26 1.57 5.45
CA ALA A 286 -18.33 0.11 5.53
C ALA A 286 -18.00 -0.56 4.19
N ALA A 287 -18.52 -0.03 3.06
CA ALA A 287 -18.27 -0.56 1.73
C ALA A 287 -16.79 -0.47 1.31
N ALA A 288 -16.03 0.48 1.87
CA ALA A 288 -14.59 0.64 1.61
C ALA A 288 -13.70 0.04 2.72
N SER A 289 -14.27 -0.69 3.66
CA SER A 289 -13.60 -1.34 4.79
C SER A 289 -13.60 -2.85 4.64
N PRO A 290 -12.48 -3.56 4.86
CA PRO A 290 -12.44 -5.01 4.73
C PRO A 290 -13.09 -5.78 5.89
N ALA A 291 -13.48 -5.14 6.98
CA ALA A 291 -13.91 -5.73 8.25
C ALA A 291 -14.86 -6.94 8.11
N GLU A 292 -15.98 -6.79 7.39
CA GLU A 292 -16.98 -7.86 7.25
C GLU A 292 -16.64 -8.88 6.15
N HIS A 293 -15.59 -8.61 5.35
CA HIS A 293 -15.22 -9.35 4.16
C HIS A 293 -14.07 -10.34 4.39
N LEU A 294 -13.25 -10.16 5.44
CA LEU A 294 -12.04 -10.94 5.70
C LEU A 294 -12.27 -12.45 5.79
N ARG A 295 -13.45 -12.87 6.23
CA ARG A 295 -13.87 -14.29 6.28
C ARG A 295 -13.93 -14.97 4.91
N PHE A 296 -14.01 -14.20 3.83
CA PHE A 296 -14.06 -14.71 2.45
C PHE A 296 -12.68 -14.82 1.79
N LEU A 297 -11.63 -14.43 2.48
CA LEU A 297 -10.26 -14.62 2.01
C LEU A 297 -9.96 -16.08 1.78
N THR A 298 -9.25 -16.39 0.70
CA THR A 298 -8.84 -17.76 0.33
C THR A 298 -7.34 -17.90 0.07
N MET A 299 -6.58 -16.80 0.22
CA MET A 299 -5.14 -16.75 -0.03
C MET A 299 -4.39 -16.28 1.21
N PRO A 300 -3.08 -16.59 1.30
CA PRO A 300 -2.21 -16.12 2.39
C PRO A 300 -2.16 -14.59 2.52
N VAL A 301 -2.10 -14.10 3.76
CA VAL A 301 -2.01 -12.68 4.09
C VAL A 301 -0.85 -12.43 5.04
N ALA A 302 -0.07 -11.38 4.77
CA ALA A 302 0.92 -10.85 5.71
C ALA A 302 0.58 -9.40 6.06
N LEU A 303 0.68 -9.06 7.35
CA LEU A 303 0.37 -7.74 7.89
C LEU A 303 1.63 -7.08 8.46
N LEU A 304 1.80 -5.79 8.18
CA LEU A 304 2.87 -4.98 8.77
C LEU A 304 2.32 -3.62 9.16
N GLN A 305 2.61 -3.18 10.39
CA GLN A 305 2.14 -1.91 10.92
C GLN A 305 3.23 -1.21 11.71
N GLY A 306 3.34 0.12 11.58
CA GLY A 306 4.18 0.93 12.45
C GLY A 306 3.64 0.97 13.88
N ALA A 307 4.52 0.81 14.87
CA ALA A 307 4.11 0.85 16.27
C ALA A 307 3.57 2.23 16.69
N ASP A 308 4.12 3.30 16.12
CA ASP A 308 3.74 4.69 16.35
C ASP A 308 3.01 5.29 15.13
N ASP A 309 2.32 4.46 14.36
CA ASP A 309 1.59 4.94 13.18
C ASP A 309 0.48 5.92 13.61
N SER A 310 0.64 7.16 13.20
CA SER A 310 -0.25 8.27 13.52
C SER A 310 -1.30 8.56 12.44
N VAL A 311 -1.28 7.80 11.34
CA VAL A 311 -2.26 7.89 10.24
C VAL A 311 -3.26 6.75 10.32
N VAL A 312 -2.81 5.51 10.28
CA VAL A 312 -3.65 4.34 10.53
C VAL A 312 -3.19 3.71 11.84
N PRO A 313 -3.98 3.78 12.92
CA PRO A 313 -3.51 3.38 14.24
C PRO A 313 -3.16 1.88 14.28
N PRO A 314 -2.12 1.47 15.05
CA PRO A 314 -1.68 0.08 15.09
C PRO A 314 -2.74 -0.90 15.62
N THR A 315 -3.80 -0.40 16.23
CA THR A 315 -4.96 -1.19 16.63
C THR A 315 -5.70 -1.80 15.44
N GLU A 316 -5.63 -1.19 14.26
CA GLU A 316 -6.26 -1.73 13.04
C GLU A 316 -5.63 -3.09 12.64
N LEU A 317 -4.31 -3.26 12.80
CA LEU A 317 -3.68 -4.57 12.60
C LEU A 317 -4.22 -5.62 13.59
N LEU A 318 -4.54 -5.25 14.84
CA LEU A 318 -5.09 -6.19 15.82
C LEU A 318 -6.47 -6.70 15.40
N TRP A 319 -7.30 -5.82 14.82
CA TRP A 319 -8.59 -6.17 14.26
C TRP A 319 -8.44 -7.07 13.03
N LEU A 320 -7.57 -6.70 12.08
CA LEU A 320 -7.25 -7.53 10.91
C LEU A 320 -6.77 -8.93 11.33
N LYS A 321 -5.84 -9.00 12.28
CA LYS A 321 -5.31 -10.26 12.80
C LYS A 321 -6.38 -11.13 13.44
N ARG A 322 -7.37 -10.54 14.13
CA ARG A 322 -8.46 -11.26 14.78
C ARG A 322 -9.37 -11.94 13.75
N ASP A 323 -9.70 -11.21 12.65
CA ASP A 323 -10.76 -11.62 11.73
C ASP A 323 -10.25 -12.31 10.45
N ILE A 324 -8.96 -12.23 10.14
CA ILE A 324 -8.35 -13.07 9.10
C ILE A 324 -8.30 -14.52 9.58
N PRO A 325 -8.75 -15.50 8.76
CA PRO A 325 -8.66 -16.92 9.12
C PRO A 325 -7.21 -17.30 9.51
N PRO A 326 -6.98 -17.92 10.69
CA PRO A 326 -5.63 -18.13 11.21
C PRO A 326 -4.71 -18.96 10.29
N ASN A 327 -5.27 -19.86 9.49
CA ASN A 327 -4.54 -20.67 8.53
C ASN A 327 -4.08 -19.89 7.29
N LEU A 328 -4.58 -18.67 7.08
CA LEU A 328 -4.19 -17.78 5.98
C LEU A 328 -3.22 -16.68 6.45
N LEU A 329 -3.08 -16.46 7.76
CA LEU A 329 -2.18 -15.43 8.27
C LEU A 329 -0.73 -15.95 8.26
N LEU A 330 0.08 -15.44 7.33
CA LEU A 330 1.51 -15.76 7.21
C LEU A 330 2.32 -15.15 8.36
N ASP A 331 2.12 -13.85 8.58
CA ASP A 331 2.79 -13.09 9.63
C ASP A 331 2.00 -11.79 9.92
N ALA A 332 2.12 -11.28 11.15
CA ALA A 332 1.51 -10.03 11.58
C ALA A 332 2.48 -9.29 12.50
N LEU A 333 3.20 -8.31 11.94
CA LEU A 333 4.26 -7.59 12.61
C LEU A 333 3.85 -6.15 12.92
N VAL A 334 3.88 -5.77 14.20
CA VAL A 334 3.93 -4.36 14.63
C VAL A 334 5.38 -4.02 14.91
N SER A 335 5.94 -3.00 14.26
CA SER A 335 7.37 -2.73 14.29
C SER A 335 7.68 -1.26 14.52
N ASN A 336 8.69 -0.99 15.36
CA ASN A 336 9.28 0.35 15.47
C ASN A 336 10.26 0.65 14.31
N ALA A 337 10.51 -0.33 13.43
CA ALA A 337 11.36 -0.16 12.27
C ALA A 337 10.69 0.66 11.17
N ILE A 338 9.37 0.79 11.20
CA ILE A 338 8.62 1.63 10.26
C ILE A 338 7.76 2.62 11.04
N THR A 339 7.56 3.79 10.45
CA THR A 339 6.53 4.75 10.85
C THR A 339 5.21 4.36 10.19
N HIS A 340 4.53 5.22 9.43
CA HIS A 340 3.35 4.80 8.69
C HIS A 340 3.68 3.76 7.59
N VAL A 341 4.54 4.11 6.63
CA VAL A 341 5.00 3.23 5.54
C VAL A 341 6.49 3.40 5.20
N GLU A 342 7.26 4.06 6.05
CA GLU A 342 8.66 4.37 5.85
C GLU A 342 9.56 3.66 6.87
N VAL A 343 10.73 3.18 6.41
CA VAL A 343 11.73 2.59 7.31
C VAL A 343 12.40 3.69 8.12
N GLY A 344 12.37 3.55 9.44
CA GLY A 344 12.95 4.52 10.38
C GLY A 344 14.48 4.50 10.36
N SER A 345 15.09 5.66 10.66
CA SER A 345 16.56 5.80 10.66
C SER A 345 17.26 5.26 11.92
N ARG A 346 16.51 5.06 13.03
CA ARG A 346 17.02 4.53 14.29
C ARG A 346 16.24 3.31 14.73
N VAL A 347 16.63 2.16 14.18
CA VAL A 347 15.92 0.89 14.39
C VAL A 347 16.76 -0.02 15.27
N SER A 348 16.14 -0.66 16.26
CA SER A 348 16.81 -1.70 17.05
C SER A 348 17.18 -2.90 16.17
N LEU A 349 18.25 -3.61 16.52
CA LEU A 349 18.63 -4.84 15.78
C LEU A 349 17.49 -5.86 15.78
N ARG A 350 16.73 -5.96 16.86
CA ARG A 350 15.57 -6.87 16.96
C ARG A 350 14.48 -6.50 15.95
N ASP A 351 14.11 -5.22 15.89
CA ASP A 351 13.07 -4.75 14.97
C ASP A 351 13.51 -4.91 13.51
N ARG A 352 14.81 -4.66 13.23
CA ARG A 352 15.38 -4.89 11.90
C ARG A 352 15.34 -6.37 11.50
N LEU A 353 15.70 -7.29 12.40
CA LEU A 353 15.62 -8.72 12.15
C LEU A 353 14.19 -9.19 11.94
N ALA A 354 13.22 -8.66 12.70
CA ALA A 354 11.80 -8.94 12.52
C ALA A 354 11.30 -8.47 11.15
N LEU A 355 11.69 -7.26 10.71
CA LEU A 355 11.34 -6.74 9.38
C LEU A 355 11.99 -7.56 8.26
N VAL A 356 13.24 -8.00 8.44
CA VAL A 356 13.92 -8.91 7.49
C VAL A 356 13.18 -10.24 7.41
N HIS A 357 12.75 -10.80 8.54
CA HIS A 357 11.96 -12.04 8.57
C HIS A 357 10.65 -11.87 7.83
N TRP A 358 9.88 -10.83 8.14
CA TRP A 358 8.61 -10.51 7.48
C TRP A 358 8.79 -10.39 5.96
N MET A 359 9.82 -9.68 5.51
CA MET A 359 10.12 -9.54 4.08
C MET A 359 10.57 -10.88 3.45
N ALA A 360 11.33 -11.71 4.16
CA ALA A 360 11.75 -13.03 3.68
C ALA A 360 10.54 -13.97 3.50
N VAL A 361 9.56 -13.92 4.42
CA VAL A 361 8.30 -14.66 4.30
C VAL A 361 7.55 -14.26 3.04
N LEU A 362 7.46 -12.95 2.73
CA LEU A 362 6.82 -12.47 1.50
C LEU A 362 7.55 -12.92 0.23
N ILE A 363 8.88 -12.79 0.20
CA ILE A 363 9.69 -13.21 -0.93
C ILE A 363 9.52 -14.72 -1.17
N HIS A 364 9.48 -15.50 -0.10
CA HIS A 364 9.25 -16.94 -0.18
C HIS A 364 7.86 -17.25 -0.77
N GLU A 365 6.80 -16.60 -0.28
CA GLU A 365 5.44 -16.81 -0.76
C GLU A 365 5.25 -16.35 -2.22
N ALA A 366 5.86 -15.22 -2.59
CA ALA A 366 5.86 -14.73 -3.96
C ALA A 366 6.51 -15.72 -4.94
N ARG A 367 7.59 -16.39 -4.53
CA ARG A 367 8.25 -17.42 -5.34
C ARG A 367 7.41 -18.67 -5.49
N LYS A 368 6.74 -19.13 -4.44
CA LYS A 368 5.80 -20.26 -4.49
C LYS A 368 4.67 -20.01 -5.47
N THR A 369 4.10 -18.80 -5.46
CA THR A 369 3.00 -18.42 -6.33
C THR A 369 3.39 -18.49 -7.81
N GLY A 370 4.69 -18.27 -8.12
CA GLY A 370 5.24 -18.41 -9.46
C GLY A 370 5.67 -19.83 -9.84
N ASP A 371 5.88 -20.73 -8.87
CA ASP A 371 6.52 -22.04 -9.08
C ASP A 371 5.56 -23.15 -9.51
N ASN A 372 4.32 -22.82 -9.93
CA ASN A 372 3.46 -23.78 -10.61
C ASN A 372 4.08 -24.11 -11.97
N ARG A 373 4.94 -25.13 -11.96
CA ARG A 373 5.77 -25.62 -13.06
C ARG A 373 4.99 -25.95 -14.32
N HIS A 374 4.79 -24.95 -15.15
CA HIS A 374 4.97 -25.12 -16.58
C HIS A 374 6.06 -24.14 -16.96
N ALA A 375 7.24 -24.69 -17.36
CA ALA A 375 8.34 -23.93 -17.90
C ALA A 375 7.82 -23.12 -19.09
N PHE A 376 7.54 -21.85 -18.87
CA PHE A 376 7.22 -20.91 -19.93
C PHE A 376 8.44 -19.99 -20.10
N GLU A 377 9.15 -20.18 -21.21
CA GLU A 377 9.80 -19.07 -21.87
C GLU A 377 8.72 -18.03 -22.16
N LEU A 378 8.88 -16.78 -21.71
CA LEU A 378 7.99 -15.69 -22.10
C LEU A 378 7.82 -15.75 -23.62
N PRO A 379 6.61 -15.90 -24.18
CA PRO A 379 6.43 -16.00 -25.60
C PRO A 379 7.12 -14.82 -26.27
N ALA A 380 7.92 -15.08 -27.32
CA ALA A 380 8.62 -14.03 -28.07
C ALA A 380 7.70 -12.87 -28.48
N GLY A 381 6.39 -13.13 -28.59
CA GLY A 381 5.33 -12.15 -28.84
C GLY A 381 5.09 -11.17 -27.71
N VAL A 382 5.34 -11.52 -26.43
CA VAL A 382 5.21 -10.58 -25.30
C VAL A 382 6.29 -9.50 -25.37
N TRP A 383 7.48 -9.86 -25.83
CA TRP A 383 8.57 -8.90 -26.09
C TRP A 383 8.24 -7.95 -27.25
N LEU A 384 7.51 -8.41 -28.28
CA LEU A 384 7.09 -7.60 -29.42
C LEU A 384 5.87 -6.71 -29.10
N ALA A 385 4.91 -7.18 -28.33
CA ALA A 385 3.74 -6.39 -27.94
C ALA A 385 4.11 -5.25 -26.97
N LEU A 386 5.13 -5.43 -26.13
CA LEU A 386 5.69 -4.40 -25.25
C LEU A 386 6.62 -3.43 -26.01
N GLY A 387 7.04 -3.75 -27.22
CA GLY A 387 8.02 -2.99 -28.02
C GLY A 387 7.42 -1.96 -29.00
N THR A 388 6.10 -1.95 -29.26
CA THR A 388 5.50 -1.17 -30.36
C THR A 388 4.70 0.06 -29.97
N ALA A 389 4.52 0.35 -28.69
CA ALA A 389 3.92 1.62 -28.26
C ALA A 389 5.00 2.74 -28.26
N ARG A 390 5.38 3.23 -29.45
CA ARG A 390 6.02 4.54 -29.57
C ARG A 390 4.94 5.61 -29.33
N VAL A 391 5.16 6.39 -28.29
CA VAL A 391 4.45 7.65 -28.09
C VAL A 391 4.81 8.58 -29.27
N ASN A 392 3.82 8.95 -30.08
CA ASN A 392 3.86 10.14 -30.91
C ASN A 392 3.39 11.33 -30.08
#